data_36ea92df4df433f9e3d2dd93383854c7
#
_entry.id   36ea92df4df433f9e3d2dd93383854c7
#
_cell.length_a   1.000
_cell.length_b   1.000
_cell.length_c   1.000
_cell.angle_alpha   90.00
_cell.angle_beta   90.00
_cell.angle_gamma   90.00
#
_symmetry.space_group_name_H-M   'P 1'
#
loop_
_entity.id
_entity.type
_entity.pdbx_description
1 polymer ?
#
loop_
_entity_poly.entity_id
_entity_poly.type
_entity_poly.pdbx_seq_one_letter_code
_entity_poly.pdbx_strand_id
1 'polypeptide(L)'
;MIELAQYLAAVLILAGAVFSLIAAIGVLRLPDLYTRLHAASKAGAIGAGLIFLALAVVSLDGAIILRCLLGIVFLLLSTPLSAHLLARAAYRCGEAPTAATTVDDLK
;
A
#
# COMPACT_ATOMS: atom_id res chain seq x y z
N MET A 1 18.99 5.08 23.35
CA MET A 1 18.27 3.97 22.68
C MET A 1 16.85 4.34 22.35
N ILE A 2 16.06 4.76 23.36
CA ILE A 2 14.66 5.17 23.13
C ILE A 2 14.58 6.37 22.19
N GLU A 3 15.46 7.35 22.34
CA GLU A 3 15.46 8.54 21.48
C GLU A 3 15.76 8.18 20.02
N LEU A 4 16.71 7.29 19.80
CA LEU A 4 17.04 6.83 18.44
C LEU A 4 15.83 6.10 17.82
N ALA A 5 15.17 5.25 18.59
CA ALA A 5 13.95 4.56 18.12
C ALA A 5 12.85 5.56 17.77
N GLN A 6 12.68 6.61 18.57
CA GLN A 6 11.68 7.65 18.31
C GLN A 6 11.98 8.43 17.03
N TYR A 7 13.25 8.80 16.81
CA TYR A 7 13.63 9.50 15.58
C TYR A 7 13.45 8.61 14.36
N LEU A 8 13.85 7.36 14.46
CA LEU A 8 13.68 6.41 13.37
C LEU A 8 12.18 6.20 13.06
N ALA A 9 11.35 6.04 14.09
CA ALA A 9 9.91 5.90 13.91
C ALA A 9 9.31 7.14 13.28
N ALA A 10 9.75 8.34 13.67
CA ALA A 10 9.27 9.59 13.06
C ALA A 10 9.57 9.64 11.57
N VAL A 11 10.78 9.27 11.17
CA VAL A 11 11.16 9.22 9.76
C VAL A 11 10.30 8.21 9.00
N LEU A 12 10.08 7.04 9.57
CA LEU A 12 9.25 6.00 8.96
C LEU A 12 7.81 6.44 8.82
N ILE A 13 7.24 7.12 9.81
CA ILE A 13 5.88 7.65 9.75
C ILE A 13 5.76 8.71 8.65
N LEU A 14 6.73 9.62 8.56
CA LEU A 14 6.73 10.64 7.51
C LEU A 14 6.82 10.01 6.13
N ALA A 15 7.70 9.03 5.94
CA ALA A 15 7.82 8.32 4.67
C ALA A 15 6.51 7.58 4.34
N GLY A 16 5.92 6.90 5.33
CA GLY A 16 4.64 6.22 5.16
C GLY A 16 3.51 7.18 4.79
N ALA A 17 3.48 8.35 5.43
CA ALA A 17 2.48 9.38 5.13
C ALA A 17 2.63 9.89 3.70
N VAL A 18 3.86 10.10 3.24
CA VAL A 18 4.13 10.54 1.85
C VAL A 18 3.64 9.48 0.85
N PHE A 19 3.97 8.22 1.07
CA PHE A 19 3.49 7.15 0.19
C PHE A 19 1.97 7.02 0.21
N SER A 20 1.35 7.18 1.37
CA SER A 20 -0.10 7.16 1.49
C SER A 20 -0.74 8.32 0.74
N LEU A 21 -0.13 9.51 0.80
CA LEU A 21 -0.58 10.67 0.04
C LEU A 21 -0.45 10.43 -1.45
N ILE A 22 0.66 9.86 -1.90
CA ILE A 22 0.87 9.50 -3.31
C ILE A 22 -0.21 8.51 -3.77
N ALA A 23 -0.52 7.51 -2.94
CA ALA A 23 -1.57 6.55 -3.24
C ALA A 23 -2.93 7.23 -3.38
N ALA A 24 -3.26 8.16 -2.48
CA ALA A 24 -4.52 8.90 -2.51
C ALA A 24 -4.61 9.78 -3.77
N ILE A 25 -3.54 10.46 -4.13
CA ILE A 25 -3.49 11.27 -5.35
C ILE A 25 -3.67 10.37 -6.58
N GLY A 26 -3.03 9.22 -6.59
CA GLY A 26 -3.17 8.25 -7.69
C GLY A 26 -4.60 7.78 -7.88
N VAL A 27 -5.31 7.49 -6.78
CA VAL A 27 -6.72 7.09 -6.84
C VAL A 27 -7.60 8.19 -7.40
N LEU A 28 -7.31 9.44 -7.06
CA LEU A 28 -8.13 10.58 -7.48
C LEU A 28 -7.81 11.08 -8.89
N ARG A 29 -6.58 10.96 -9.35
CA ARG A 29 -6.12 11.67 -10.54
C ARG A 29 -5.76 10.78 -11.73
N LEU A 30 -5.49 9.50 -11.54
CA LEU A 30 -5.13 8.64 -12.66
C LEU A 30 -6.35 8.35 -13.54
N PRO A 31 -6.14 8.19 -14.86
CA PRO A 31 -7.24 8.18 -15.82
C PRO A 31 -8.11 6.94 -15.81
N ASP A 32 -7.59 5.78 -15.45
CA ASP A 32 -8.38 4.56 -15.48
C ASP A 32 -8.36 3.81 -14.15
N LEU A 33 -9.32 2.89 -13.99
CA LEU A 33 -9.48 2.11 -12.78
C LEU A 33 -8.24 1.24 -12.49
N TYR A 34 -7.61 0.71 -13.53
CA TYR A 34 -6.49 -0.22 -13.38
C TYR A 34 -5.25 0.49 -12.85
N THR A 35 -4.93 1.69 -13.37
CA THR A 35 -3.83 2.49 -12.85
C THR A 35 -4.11 3.01 -11.45
N ARG A 36 -5.36 3.34 -11.13
CA ARG A 36 -5.78 3.72 -9.78
C ARG A 36 -5.55 2.59 -8.78
N LEU A 37 -5.94 1.37 -9.14
CA LEU A 37 -5.73 0.19 -8.30
C LEU A 37 -4.24 -0.11 -8.13
N HIS A 38 -3.46 0.07 -9.17
CA HIS A 38 -2.02 -0.12 -9.10
C HIS A 38 -1.37 0.88 -8.12
N ALA A 39 -1.74 2.16 -8.22
CA ALA A 39 -1.24 3.19 -7.31
C ALA A 39 -1.66 2.89 -5.86
N ALA A 40 -2.93 2.55 -5.66
CA ALA A 40 -3.45 2.26 -4.33
C ALA A 40 -2.76 1.03 -3.72
N SER A 41 -2.60 -0.05 -4.49
CA SER A 41 -2.01 -1.27 -3.97
C SER A 41 -0.52 -1.13 -3.72
N LYS A 42 0.21 -0.49 -4.62
CA LYS A 42 1.66 -0.38 -4.50
C LYS A 42 2.08 0.67 -3.47
N ALA A 43 1.66 1.92 -3.67
CA ALA A 43 2.06 3.01 -2.79
C ALA A 43 1.35 2.93 -1.44
N GLY A 44 0.09 2.52 -1.43
CA GLY A 44 -0.68 2.37 -0.20
C GLY A 44 -0.14 1.28 0.70
N ALA A 45 0.22 0.12 0.13
CA ALA A 45 0.79 -0.98 0.91
C ALA A 45 2.15 -0.60 1.50
N ILE A 46 3.00 0.08 0.73
CA ILE A 46 4.29 0.56 1.22
C ILE A 46 4.08 1.58 2.33
N GLY A 47 3.16 2.53 2.16
CA GLY A 47 2.86 3.54 3.16
C GLY A 47 2.38 2.92 4.47
N ALA A 48 1.41 2.02 4.42
CA ALA A 48 0.89 1.33 5.60
C ALA A 48 1.96 0.45 6.25
N GLY A 49 2.76 -0.24 5.45
CA GLY A 49 3.85 -1.07 5.95
C GLY A 49 4.89 -0.26 6.71
N LEU A 50 5.24 0.91 6.21
CA LEU A 50 6.19 1.81 6.89
C LEU A 50 5.63 2.30 8.23
N ILE A 51 4.34 2.57 8.32
CA ILE A 51 3.70 2.99 9.58
C ILE A 51 3.68 1.84 10.58
N PHE A 52 3.38 0.61 10.14
CA PHE A 52 3.47 -0.57 11.01
C PHE A 52 4.91 -0.78 11.50
N LEU A 53 5.89 -0.60 10.62
CA LEU A 53 7.28 -0.73 10.99
C LEU A 53 7.68 0.33 12.02
N ALA A 54 7.19 1.57 11.89
CA ALA A 54 7.42 2.63 12.85
C ALA A 54 6.86 2.26 14.23
N LEU A 55 5.66 1.71 14.27
CA LEU A 55 5.05 1.26 15.52
C LEU A 55 5.87 0.14 16.16
N ALA A 56 6.34 -0.81 15.36
CA ALA A 56 7.17 -1.91 15.85
C ALA A 56 8.47 -1.37 16.47
N VAL A 57 9.10 -0.41 15.82
CA VAL A 57 10.36 0.17 16.31
C VAL A 57 10.16 0.92 17.62
N VAL A 58 9.11 1.74 17.72
CA VAL A 58 8.92 2.61 18.89
C VAL A 58 8.34 1.87 20.08
N SER A 59 7.61 0.77 19.87
CA SER A 59 6.94 0.05 20.96
C SER A 59 7.92 -0.67 21.88
N LEU A 60 9.01 -1.21 21.34
CA LEU A 60 9.98 -2.05 22.05
C LEU A 60 9.33 -3.21 22.80
N ASP A 61 8.17 -3.66 22.35
CA ASP A 61 7.39 -4.74 22.94
C ASP A 61 7.27 -5.87 21.93
N GLY A 62 7.76 -7.05 22.30
CA GLY A 62 7.78 -8.21 21.41
C GLY A 62 6.41 -8.58 20.86
N ALA A 63 5.36 -8.49 21.67
CA ALA A 63 3.99 -8.80 21.21
C ALA A 63 3.52 -7.82 20.13
N ILE A 64 3.79 -6.53 20.32
CA ILE A 64 3.41 -5.50 19.35
C ILE A 64 4.25 -5.65 18.07
N ILE A 65 5.55 -5.92 18.22
CA ILE A 65 6.43 -6.15 17.06
C ILE A 65 5.91 -7.33 16.24
N LEU A 66 5.55 -8.42 16.87
CA LEU A 66 5.03 -9.60 16.18
C LEU A 66 3.72 -9.26 15.43
N ARG A 67 2.81 -8.56 16.09
CA ARG A 67 1.54 -8.15 15.46
C ARG A 67 1.77 -7.24 14.26
N CYS A 68 2.71 -6.30 14.36
CA CYS A 68 3.02 -5.40 13.25
C CYS A 68 3.64 -6.16 12.08
N LEU A 69 4.55 -7.10 12.35
CA LEU A 69 5.14 -7.91 11.30
C LEU A 69 4.10 -8.79 10.60
N LEU A 70 3.19 -9.39 11.36
CA LEU A 70 2.08 -10.16 10.79
C LEU A 70 1.17 -9.29 9.96
N GLY A 71 0.91 -8.05 10.40
CA GLY A 71 0.12 -7.08 9.64
C GLY A 71 0.79 -6.72 8.32
N ILE A 72 2.10 -6.50 8.33
CA ILE A 72 2.87 -6.20 7.12
C ILE A 72 2.79 -7.37 6.14
N VAL A 73 3.01 -8.59 6.61
CA VAL A 73 2.93 -9.78 5.77
C VAL A 73 1.54 -9.92 5.18
N PHE A 74 0.50 -9.74 5.99
CA PHE A 74 -0.88 -9.81 5.52
C PHE A 74 -1.16 -8.76 4.44
N LEU A 75 -0.69 -7.52 4.65
CA LEU A 75 -0.83 -6.45 3.66
C LEU A 75 -0.13 -6.80 2.34
N LEU A 76 1.10 -7.28 2.43
CA LEU A 76 1.88 -7.61 1.23
C LEU A 76 1.29 -8.76 0.44
N LEU A 77 0.59 -9.69 1.11
CA LEU A 77 -0.06 -10.83 0.44
C LEU A 77 -1.46 -10.47 -0.07
N SER A 78 -2.24 -9.73 0.72
CA SER A 78 -3.66 -9.49 0.40
C SER A 78 -3.86 -8.32 -0.56
N THR A 79 -3.03 -7.28 -0.49
CA THR A 79 -3.24 -6.07 -1.29
C THR A 79 -3.14 -6.35 -2.80
N PRO A 80 -2.07 -7.00 -3.32
CA PRO A 80 -2.02 -7.33 -4.74
C PRO A 80 -3.12 -8.27 -5.17
N LEU A 81 -3.49 -9.24 -4.33
CA LEU A 81 -4.57 -10.16 -4.64
C LEU A 81 -5.90 -9.43 -4.75
N SER A 82 -6.21 -8.55 -3.78
CA SER A 82 -7.44 -7.77 -3.78
C SER A 82 -7.51 -6.85 -5.00
N ALA A 83 -6.41 -6.16 -5.31
CA ALA A 83 -6.34 -5.27 -6.48
C ALA A 83 -6.56 -6.04 -7.78
N HIS A 84 -5.95 -7.23 -7.90
CA HIS A 84 -6.11 -8.07 -9.08
C HIS A 84 -7.56 -8.54 -9.23
N LEU A 85 -8.19 -9.00 -8.15
CA LEU A 85 -9.58 -9.44 -8.18
C LEU A 85 -10.54 -8.31 -8.52
N LEU A 86 -10.31 -7.11 -7.97
CA LEU A 86 -11.11 -5.92 -8.28
C LEU A 86 -10.96 -5.52 -9.74
N ALA A 87 -9.73 -5.55 -10.26
CA ALA A 87 -9.47 -5.24 -11.66
C ALA A 87 -10.17 -6.24 -12.58
N ARG A 88 -10.11 -7.52 -12.26
CA ARG A 88 -10.82 -8.56 -13.04
C ARG A 88 -12.33 -8.36 -13.01
N ALA A 89 -12.89 -8.07 -11.84
CA ALA A 89 -14.32 -7.82 -11.70
C ALA A 89 -14.75 -6.60 -12.53
N ALA A 90 -13.97 -5.51 -12.47
CA ALA A 90 -14.24 -4.31 -13.25
C ALA A 90 -14.17 -4.60 -14.75
N TYR A 91 -13.18 -5.36 -15.20
CA TYR A 91 -13.04 -5.74 -16.61
C TYR A 91 -14.25 -6.52 -17.09
N ARG A 92 -14.71 -7.48 -16.29
CA ARG A 92 -15.90 -8.29 -16.61
C ARG A 92 -17.18 -7.47 -16.62
N CYS A 93 -17.24 -6.37 -15.88
CA CYS A 93 -18.39 -5.47 -15.84
C CYS A 93 -18.37 -4.43 -16.97
N GLY A 94 -17.42 -4.50 -17.89
CA GLY A 94 -17.35 -3.63 -19.05
C GLY A 94 -16.37 -2.47 -18.94
N GLU A 95 -15.69 -2.33 -17.81
CA GLU A 95 -14.63 -1.33 -17.68
C GLU A 95 -13.40 -1.77 -18.46
N ALA A 96 -13.04 -1.03 -19.50
CA ALA A 96 -11.91 -1.35 -20.35
C ALA A 96 -10.68 -0.50 -19.97
N PRO A 97 -9.46 -1.03 -20.14
CA PRO A 97 -8.25 -0.21 -20.00
C PRO A 97 -8.25 0.95 -21.00
N THR A 98 -7.68 2.08 -20.62
CA THR A 98 -7.53 3.22 -21.53
C THR A 98 -6.42 2.95 -22.55
N ALA A 99 -6.32 3.82 -23.55
CA ALA A 99 -5.24 3.74 -24.53
C ALA A 99 -3.85 3.88 -23.89
N ALA A 100 -3.76 4.44 -22.70
CA ALA A 100 -2.51 4.55 -21.96
C ALA A 100 -2.04 3.22 -21.35
N THR A 101 -2.94 2.24 -21.23
CA THR A 101 -2.62 0.92 -20.71
C THR A 101 -1.94 0.09 -21.80
N THR A 102 -0.69 -0.28 -21.57
CA THR A 102 0.11 -0.99 -22.58
C THR A 102 0.01 -2.51 -22.46
N VAL A 103 -0.40 -3.02 -21.31
CA VAL A 103 -0.50 -4.47 -21.07
C VAL A 103 -1.89 -4.77 -20.50
N ASP A 104 -2.57 -5.75 -21.11
CA ASP A 104 -3.87 -6.22 -20.67
C ASP A 104 -3.78 -7.70 -20.33
N ASP A 105 -3.42 -8.00 -19.09
CA ASP A 105 -3.26 -9.37 -18.58
C ASP A 105 -4.57 -10.02 -18.14
N LEU A 106 -5.70 -9.30 -18.26
CA LEU A 106 -7.01 -9.77 -17.78
C LEU A 106 -7.86 -10.39 -18.87
N LYS A 107 -7.37 -10.38 -20.08
CA LYS A 107 -8.05 -11.03 -21.20
C LYS A 107 -8.11 -12.54 -21.05
#